data_7823b117173773546338d49f124033c3
#
_entry.id   7823b117173773546338d49f124033c3
#
_cell.length_a   1.000
_cell.length_b   1.000
_cell.length_c   1.000
_cell.angle_alpha   90.00
_cell.angle_beta   90.00
_cell.angle_gamma   90.00
#
_symmetry.space_group_name_H-M   'P 1'
#
loop_
_entity.id
_entity.type
_entity.pdbx_description
1 polymer ?
#
loop_
_entity_poly.entity_id
_entity_poly.type
_entity_poly.pdbx_seq_one_letter_code
_entity_poly.pdbx_strand_id
1 'polypeptide(L)'
;MPGLFVRSKRACAATALLALLGSVLTPSLSAAAKNKKSATAKPAEVAGPHTFPFDPTKLVWPSPPNTARIHWVDYFAGAKIDYSKAAAAKAKTSWMDRLAGAKPDDEKIDLKTFPYQLIGPYGIAIDPKEKVYVADQRVGAVFIFDTATHDTELIRNGYDAHFGWINGLAVDDDGRLFVSDGKLHHVLIFNPKHQLDGQITEGLNDPVGMAIDTTNRFLYVVDTQQDQVLVYDVDSLKLLRRLGTGGKNHFLTSPGDFAAPQSVAVDNDGNVYVTDTLNNRIEIFDADGNFISQFGKHGDGPGYFARPKGIAVDCDGHIWVADEMEDRLQVFDRDGQLLTYVGLGHGNLPGQFKALVGVAIDKQNHIFTTEQYPGRLQEFRYVTDAEAAADKQKHEDDLKAAAAQRQKSAQAQQPAVQAAPEAPAQK
;
A
#
# COMPACT_ATOMS: atom_id res chain seq x y z
N MET A 1 13.90 33.04 61.23
CA MET A 1 13.19 32.29 62.28
C MET A 1 12.43 31.15 61.63
N PRO A 2 12.55 29.94 62.13
CA PRO A 2 12.18 28.72 61.50
C PRO A 2 10.87 28.14 62.05
N GLY A 3 10.26 27.26 61.28
CA GLY A 3 9.18 26.36 61.73
C GLY A 3 8.92 25.31 60.69
N LEU A 4 9.41 24.22 60.78
CA LEU A 4 9.22 22.93 61.47
C LEU A 4 8.10 22.10 60.86
N PHE A 5 8.54 21.05 60.16
CA PHE A 5 8.13 19.65 60.11
C PHE A 5 6.68 19.23 60.36
N VAL A 6 6.12 18.37 59.51
CA VAL A 6 5.69 17.03 59.92
C VAL A 6 5.75 16.02 58.75
N ARG A 7 6.54 14.97 58.90
CA ARG A 7 6.50 13.70 58.16
C ARG A 7 5.39 12.83 58.74
N SER A 8 4.59 12.20 57.94
CA SER A 8 3.84 11.00 58.38
C SER A 8 4.13 9.81 57.45
N LYS A 9 4.84 8.87 58.02
CA LYS A 9 4.95 7.49 57.53
C LYS A 9 3.65 6.77 57.80
N ARG A 10 3.10 6.03 56.84
CA ARG A 10 2.15 4.93 57.15
C ARG A 10 2.69 3.64 56.54
N ALA A 11 2.71 2.65 57.48
CA ALA A 11 3.27 1.34 57.31
C ALA A 11 2.33 0.40 56.57
N CYS A 12 2.96 -0.57 55.89
CA CYS A 12 2.34 -1.79 55.39
C CYS A 12 1.74 -2.63 56.51
N ALA A 13 0.53 -3.14 56.28
CA ALA A 13 0.01 -4.28 57.03
C ALA A 13 -0.19 -5.45 56.06
N ALA A 14 0.58 -6.50 56.29
CA ALA A 14 0.41 -7.82 55.71
C ALA A 14 -0.68 -8.56 56.48
N THR A 15 -1.64 -9.14 55.76
CA THR A 15 -2.61 -10.05 56.35
C THR A 15 -2.45 -11.41 55.67
N ALA A 16 -1.94 -12.36 56.45
CA ALA A 16 -1.93 -13.78 56.16
C ALA A 16 -3.34 -14.35 56.39
N LEU A 17 -3.84 -15.18 55.52
CA LEU A 17 -5.05 -15.97 55.72
C LEU A 17 -4.74 -17.46 55.58
N LEU A 18 -5.08 -18.18 56.63
CA LEU A 18 -4.87 -19.62 56.87
C LEU A 18 -5.66 -20.48 55.86
N ALA A 19 -5.05 -21.59 55.54
CA ALA A 19 -5.66 -22.73 54.87
C ALA A 19 -6.62 -23.48 55.80
N LEU A 20 -7.80 -23.83 55.30
CA LEU A 20 -8.71 -24.83 55.91
C LEU A 20 -8.88 -25.99 54.91
N LEU A 21 -8.35 -27.14 55.31
CA LEU A 21 -8.57 -28.44 54.67
C LEU A 21 -10.03 -28.89 54.91
N GLY A 22 -10.77 -29.11 53.86
CA GLY A 22 -12.04 -29.79 53.86
C GLY A 22 -12.00 -30.99 52.91
N SER A 23 -11.89 -32.18 53.46
CA SER A 23 -12.01 -33.46 52.76
C SER A 23 -13.45 -33.71 52.34
N VAL A 24 -13.70 -33.83 51.03
CA VAL A 24 -14.98 -34.34 50.52
C VAL A 24 -14.71 -35.55 49.64
N LEU A 25 -15.34 -36.65 50.05
CA LEU A 25 -15.36 -37.97 49.39
C LEU A 25 -15.80 -37.82 47.91
N THR A 26 -15.08 -38.48 47.04
CA THR A 26 -15.51 -38.73 45.66
C THR A 26 -16.22 -40.06 45.55
N PRO A 27 -17.41 -40.14 44.92
CA PRO A 27 -17.92 -41.41 44.41
C PRO A 27 -17.33 -41.71 43.05
N SER A 28 -16.76 -42.89 42.91
CA SER A 28 -16.30 -43.47 41.68
C SER A 28 -17.51 -43.80 40.76
N LEU A 29 -17.66 -43.06 39.66
CA LEU A 29 -18.50 -43.51 38.56
C LEU A 29 -17.60 -43.99 37.41
N SER A 30 -17.57 -45.30 37.27
CA SER A 30 -17.11 -46.00 36.08
C SER A 30 -18.03 -45.64 34.89
N ALA A 31 -17.54 -44.84 33.99
CA ALA A 31 -18.21 -44.60 32.68
C ALA A 31 -17.37 -45.18 31.56
N ALA A 32 -17.94 -46.14 30.87
CA ALA A 32 -17.37 -46.81 29.74
C ALA A 32 -16.93 -45.83 28.63
N ALA A 33 -15.67 -45.88 28.26
CA ALA A 33 -15.11 -45.15 27.16
C ALA A 33 -15.70 -45.68 25.84
N LYS A 34 -16.68 -44.99 25.26
CA LYS A 34 -17.06 -45.15 23.85
C LYS A 34 -15.92 -44.55 23.00
N ASN A 35 -15.22 -45.45 22.30
CA ASN A 35 -14.30 -45.13 21.22
C ASN A 35 -15.00 -44.27 20.17
N LYS A 36 -14.90 -42.95 20.29
CA LYS A 36 -15.10 -42.04 19.14
C LYS A 36 -13.88 -42.20 18.26
N LYS A 37 -14.05 -42.87 17.12
CA LYS A 37 -13.10 -42.77 16.01
C LYS A 37 -12.82 -41.29 15.76
N SER A 38 -11.61 -40.87 16.04
CA SER A 38 -11.07 -39.60 15.62
C SER A 38 -11.24 -39.52 14.11
N ALA A 39 -12.13 -38.65 13.66
CA ALA A 39 -12.14 -38.24 12.27
C ALA A 39 -10.76 -37.64 11.98
N THR A 40 -9.99 -38.33 11.17
CA THR A 40 -8.74 -37.80 10.63
C THR A 40 -9.11 -36.49 9.92
N ALA A 41 -8.71 -35.35 10.52
CA ALA A 41 -8.79 -34.07 9.87
C ALA A 41 -8.05 -34.21 8.53
N LYS A 42 -8.73 -33.96 7.43
CA LYS A 42 -8.09 -33.80 6.12
C LYS A 42 -6.90 -32.86 6.30
N PRO A 43 -5.73 -33.19 5.74
CA PRO A 43 -4.62 -32.25 5.71
C PRO A 43 -5.15 -30.93 5.13
N ALA A 44 -4.86 -29.82 5.78
CA ALA A 44 -5.18 -28.51 5.23
C ALA A 44 -4.61 -28.45 3.81
N GLU A 45 -5.46 -28.29 2.84
CA GLU A 45 -5.10 -28.12 1.44
C GLU A 45 -4.15 -26.92 1.40
N VAL A 46 -2.93 -27.12 0.87
CA VAL A 46 -1.99 -26.02 0.69
C VAL A 46 -2.68 -25.06 -0.29
N ALA A 47 -3.01 -23.88 0.17
CA ALA A 47 -3.68 -22.88 -0.66
C ALA A 47 -2.84 -22.68 -1.93
N GLY A 48 -3.44 -23.00 -3.07
CA GLY A 48 -2.90 -22.67 -4.39
C GLY A 48 -2.93 -21.16 -4.61
N PRO A 49 -2.56 -20.69 -5.79
CA PRO A 49 -2.65 -19.28 -6.13
C PRO A 49 -4.06 -18.77 -5.82
N HIS A 50 -4.16 -17.57 -5.23
CA HIS A 50 -5.43 -17.00 -4.81
C HIS A 50 -6.41 -16.92 -5.99
N THR A 51 -7.52 -17.65 -5.89
CA THR A 51 -8.61 -17.55 -6.86
C THR A 51 -9.67 -16.61 -6.28
N PHE A 52 -9.99 -15.56 -7.02
CA PHE A 52 -11.04 -14.63 -6.64
C PHE A 52 -12.41 -15.16 -7.11
N PRO A 53 -13.51 -14.82 -6.41
CA PRO A 53 -14.85 -15.24 -6.79
C PRO A 53 -15.38 -14.55 -8.05
N PHE A 54 -14.62 -13.61 -8.62
CA PHE A 54 -14.92 -12.85 -9.82
C PHE A 54 -13.61 -12.56 -10.59
N ASP A 55 -13.75 -12.06 -11.82
CA ASP A 55 -12.62 -11.59 -12.63
C ASP A 55 -12.23 -10.16 -12.23
N PRO A 56 -11.12 -9.94 -11.51
CA PRO A 56 -10.76 -8.62 -11.01
C PRO A 56 -10.32 -7.65 -12.11
N THR A 57 -9.92 -8.14 -13.29
CA THR A 57 -9.54 -7.27 -14.43
C THR A 57 -10.71 -6.46 -14.98
N LYS A 58 -11.94 -6.79 -14.57
CA LYS A 58 -13.16 -6.04 -14.92
C LYS A 58 -13.49 -4.92 -13.93
N LEU A 59 -12.70 -4.77 -12.86
CA LEU A 59 -12.91 -3.69 -11.90
C LEU A 59 -12.43 -2.37 -12.48
N VAL A 60 -13.35 -1.41 -12.55
CA VAL A 60 -13.10 -0.09 -13.15
C VAL A 60 -13.79 1.02 -12.35
N TRP A 61 -13.21 2.20 -12.35
CA TRP A 61 -13.75 3.41 -11.73
C TRP A 61 -13.70 4.61 -12.68
N PRO A 62 -14.73 5.50 -12.67
CA PRO A 62 -16.04 5.23 -12.08
C PRO A 62 -16.72 4.03 -12.77
N SER A 63 -17.66 3.41 -12.06
CA SER A 63 -18.42 2.28 -12.62
C SER A 63 -19.33 2.71 -13.77
N PRO A 64 -19.62 1.82 -14.73
CA PRO A 64 -20.60 2.09 -15.78
C PRO A 64 -21.93 2.60 -15.21
N PRO A 65 -22.65 3.51 -15.90
CA PRO A 65 -22.49 3.92 -17.32
C PRO A 65 -21.44 5.01 -17.55
N ASN A 66 -20.76 5.50 -16.53
CA ASN A 66 -19.72 6.51 -16.68
C ASN A 66 -18.49 5.93 -17.43
N THR A 67 -17.73 6.79 -18.10
CA THR A 67 -16.50 6.37 -18.74
C THR A 67 -15.48 5.99 -17.68
N ALA A 68 -15.04 4.73 -17.70
CA ALA A 68 -14.01 4.24 -16.79
C ALA A 68 -12.67 4.92 -17.07
N ARG A 69 -11.98 5.31 -16.01
CA ARG A 69 -10.67 5.99 -16.07
C ARG A 69 -9.61 5.24 -15.31
N ILE A 70 -10.01 4.44 -14.33
CA ILE A 70 -9.10 3.70 -13.46
C ILE A 70 -9.47 2.24 -13.57
N HIS A 71 -8.47 1.38 -13.81
CA HIS A 71 -8.61 -0.05 -13.93
C HIS A 71 -7.76 -0.72 -12.86
N TRP A 72 -8.28 -1.76 -12.22
CA TRP A 72 -7.48 -2.62 -11.37
C TRP A 72 -6.58 -3.51 -12.24
N VAL A 73 -5.31 -3.66 -11.87
CA VAL A 73 -4.32 -4.43 -12.65
C VAL A 73 -3.90 -5.68 -11.90
N ASP A 74 -3.31 -5.53 -10.70
CA ASP A 74 -2.73 -6.66 -9.98
C ASP A 74 -2.59 -6.37 -8.47
N TYR A 75 -2.08 -7.34 -7.73
CA TYR A 75 -1.69 -7.17 -6.34
C TYR A 75 -0.46 -8.01 -6.00
N PHE A 76 0.31 -7.55 -4.99
CA PHE A 76 1.52 -8.19 -4.52
C PHE A 76 1.45 -8.32 -2.99
N ALA A 77 1.83 -9.50 -2.48
CA ALA A 77 1.82 -9.78 -1.05
C ALA A 77 3.23 -10.07 -0.49
N GLY A 78 4.26 -10.03 -1.33
CA GLY A 78 5.64 -10.30 -0.96
C GLY A 78 6.35 -11.21 -1.95
N ALA A 79 7.39 -11.91 -1.49
CA ALA A 79 8.18 -12.80 -2.32
C ALA A 79 7.36 -13.98 -2.86
N LYS A 80 7.66 -14.38 -4.07
CA LYS A 80 6.97 -15.48 -4.77
C LYS A 80 7.13 -16.80 -4.01
N ILE A 81 6.02 -17.45 -3.68
CA ILE A 81 6.03 -18.73 -2.98
C ILE A 81 5.93 -19.88 -3.99
N ASP A 82 6.95 -20.74 -4.03
CA ASP A 82 6.92 -21.96 -4.83
C ASP A 82 6.16 -23.07 -4.06
N TYR A 83 4.85 -23.14 -4.27
CA TYR A 83 4.01 -24.14 -3.63
C TYR A 83 4.35 -25.58 -4.03
N SER A 84 5.02 -25.84 -5.16
CA SER A 84 5.43 -27.16 -5.59
C SER A 84 6.53 -27.71 -4.67
N LYS A 85 7.48 -26.88 -4.25
CA LYS A 85 8.53 -27.24 -3.29
C LYS A 85 7.96 -27.43 -1.89
N ALA A 86 7.01 -26.61 -1.46
CA ALA A 86 6.35 -26.75 -0.17
C ALA A 86 5.53 -28.07 -0.07
N ALA A 87 4.89 -28.50 -1.14
CA ALA A 87 4.21 -29.79 -1.22
C ALA A 87 5.20 -30.97 -1.22
N ALA A 88 6.32 -30.85 -1.93
CA ALA A 88 7.35 -31.88 -1.99
C ALA A 88 8.07 -32.06 -0.64
N ALA A 89 8.33 -30.99 0.10
CA ALA A 89 8.91 -31.03 1.45
C ALA A 89 8.02 -31.76 2.46
N LYS A 90 6.69 -31.61 2.37
CA LYS A 90 5.72 -32.37 3.20
C LYS A 90 5.65 -33.86 2.84
N ALA A 91 5.97 -34.24 1.62
CA ALA A 91 5.92 -35.64 1.16
C ALA A 91 7.14 -36.49 1.57
N LYS A 92 8.25 -35.86 1.97
CA LYS A 92 9.52 -36.54 2.22
C LYS A 92 9.66 -37.19 3.61
N THR A 93 8.82 -36.90 4.58
CA THR A 93 8.88 -37.57 5.87
C THR A 93 7.86 -38.69 5.96
N SER A 94 8.26 -39.91 5.56
CA SER A 94 7.50 -41.11 5.79
C SER A 94 7.26 -41.34 7.28
N TRP A 95 6.12 -41.90 7.66
CA TRP A 95 5.86 -42.27 9.06
C TRP A 95 6.89 -43.26 9.59
N MET A 96 7.51 -44.09 8.72
CA MET A 96 8.62 -44.98 9.07
C MET A 96 9.90 -44.22 9.46
N ASP A 97 10.19 -43.09 8.82
CA ASP A 97 11.33 -42.27 9.15
C ASP A 97 11.20 -41.67 10.55
N ARG A 98 9.95 -41.30 10.94
CA ARG A 98 9.65 -40.82 12.31
C ARG A 98 9.80 -41.92 13.37
N LEU A 99 9.43 -43.15 13.05
CA LEU A 99 9.58 -44.30 13.92
C LEU A 99 11.05 -44.70 14.08
N ALA A 100 11.87 -44.48 13.06
CA ALA A 100 13.33 -44.73 13.07
C ALA A 100 14.12 -43.66 13.82
N GLY A 101 13.41 -42.68 14.44
CA GLY A 101 14.07 -41.63 15.21
C GLY A 101 14.79 -40.59 14.35
N ALA A 102 14.53 -40.57 13.04
CA ALA A 102 14.96 -39.47 12.19
C ALA A 102 14.26 -38.20 12.70
N LYS A 103 15.01 -37.35 13.38
CA LYS A 103 14.58 -35.96 13.58
C LYS A 103 14.29 -35.41 12.19
N PRO A 104 13.18 -34.63 11.99
CA PRO A 104 13.07 -33.85 10.77
C PRO A 104 14.43 -33.16 10.63
N ASP A 105 15.08 -33.33 9.49
CA ASP A 105 16.23 -32.50 9.19
C ASP A 105 15.78 -31.10 9.49
N ASP A 106 16.39 -30.48 10.51
CA ASP A 106 16.35 -29.05 10.71
C ASP A 106 17.10 -28.49 9.50
N GLU A 107 16.43 -28.54 8.35
CA GLU A 107 16.86 -27.84 7.15
C GLU A 107 16.99 -26.42 7.66
N LYS A 108 18.22 -26.00 7.90
CA LYS A 108 18.53 -24.65 8.34
C LYS A 108 17.83 -23.77 7.34
N ILE A 109 16.71 -23.17 7.78
CA ILE A 109 15.97 -22.23 6.96
C ILE A 109 17.01 -21.19 6.56
N ASP A 110 17.39 -21.19 5.29
CA ASP A 110 18.24 -20.15 4.76
C ASP A 110 17.40 -18.88 4.76
N LEU A 111 17.60 -18.07 5.81
CA LEU A 111 16.90 -16.81 5.97
C LEU A 111 17.08 -15.86 4.78
N LYS A 112 18.07 -16.09 3.94
CA LYS A 112 18.28 -15.33 2.71
C LYS A 112 17.29 -15.69 1.61
N THR A 113 16.80 -16.94 1.61
CA THR A 113 15.88 -17.45 0.59
C THR A 113 14.45 -17.65 1.13
N PHE A 114 14.20 -17.24 2.39
CA PHE A 114 12.85 -17.32 2.97
C PHE A 114 11.88 -16.40 2.21
N PRO A 115 10.70 -16.89 1.78
CA PRO A 115 9.74 -16.08 1.04
C PRO A 115 9.01 -15.11 1.99
N TYR A 116 9.64 -13.97 2.28
CA TYR A 116 9.04 -12.94 3.11
C TYR A 116 7.75 -12.41 2.48
N GLN A 117 6.74 -12.20 3.32
CA GLN A 117 5.46 -11.62 2.95
C GLN A 117 5.28 -10.28 3.63
N LEU A 118 4.53 -9.38 3.01
CA LEU A 118 4.10 -8.12 3.61
C LEU A 118 3.19 -8.41 4.82
N ILE A 119 3.44 -7.74 5.94
CA ILE A 119 2.65 -7.87 7.17
C ILE A 119 2.10 -6.53 7.64
N GLY A 120 2.86 -5.47 7.44
CA GLY A 120 2.48 -4.11 7.79
C GLY A 120 3.14 -3.10 6.86
N PRO A 121 2.85 -3.17 5.54
CA PRO A 121 3.39 -2.21 4.58
C PRO A 121 2.86 -0.81 4.88
N TYR A 122 3.72 0.18 4.70
CA TYR A 122 3.42 1.58 5.00
C TYR A 122 3.86 2.49 3.87
N GLY A 123 5.09 2.98 3.90
CA GLY A 123 5.65 3.86 2.87
C GLY A 123 5.88 3.15 1.55
N ILE A 124 5.76 3.89 0.47
CA ILE A 124 5.92 3.40 -0.89
C ILE A 124 6.65 4.43 -1.73
N ALA A 125 7.53 3.98 -2.62
CA ALA A 125 8.20 4.81 -3.61
C ALA A 125 8.44 4.01 -4.90
N ILE A 126 8.69 4.70 -6.00
CA ILE A 126 8.97 4.08 -7.29
C ILE A 126 10.29 4.64 -7.81
N ASP A 127 11.17 3.78 -8.31
CA ASP A 127 12.43 4.20 -8.87
C ASP A 127 12.32 4.56 -10.38
N PRO A 128 13.34 5.20 -10.99
CA PRO A 128 13.33 5.52 -12.41
C PRO A 128 13.25 4.32 -13.36
N LYS A 129 13.40 3.09 -12.83
CA LYS A 129 13.29 1.81 -13.55
C LYS A 129 11.95 1.12 -13.30
N GLU A 130 10.98 1.83 -12.70
CA GLU A 130 9.63 1.34 -12.41
C GLU A 130 9.58 0.21 -11.36
N LYS A 131 10.65 0.00 -10.58
CA LYS A 131 10.59 -0.88 -9.42
C LYS A 131 9.85 -0.19 -8.26
N VAL A 132 8.99 -0.94 -7.59
CA VAL A 132 8.17 -0.44 -6.48
C VAL A 132 8.79 -0.85 -5.16
N TYR A 133 9.13 0.14 -4.34
CA TYR A 133 9.71 -0.03 -3.01
C TYR A 133 8.64 0.13 -1.95
N VAL A 134 8.55 -0.81 -1.02
CA VAL A 134 7.57 -0.81 0.06
C VAL A 134 8.25 -1.01 1.40
N ALA A 135 8.12 -0.06 2.31
CA ALA A 135 8.58 -0.18 3.69
C ALA A 135 7.57 -1.00 4.50
N ASP A 136 7.98 -2.13 5.03
CA ASP A 136 7.15 -2.91 5.94
C ASP A 136 7.62 -2.76 7.39
N GLN A 137 6.81 -2.07 8.17
CA GLN A 137 7.11 -1.75 9.58
C GLN A 137 7.18 -2.97 10.47
N ARG A 138 6.39 -4.02 10.18
CA ARG A 138 6.30 -5.22 11.03
C ARG A 138 7.36 -6.24 10.68
N VAL A 139 7.67 -6.39 9.40
CA VAL A 139 8.81 -7.23 8.95
C VAL A 139 10.13 -6.53 9.25
N GLY A 140 10.15 -5.19 9.27
CA GLY A 140 11.37 -4.40 9.38
C GLY A 140 12.25 -4.57 8.15
N ALA A 141 11.67 -4.48 6.97
CA ALA A 141 12.39 -4.62 5.70
C ALA A 141 11.79 -3.70 4.64
N VAL A 142 12.60 -3.30 3.67
CA VAL A 142 12.11 -2.69 2.44
C VAL A 142 12.01 -3.77 1.39
N PHE A 143 10.80 -4.00 0.88
CA PHE A 143 10.51 -4.87 -0.26
C PHE A 143 10.67 -4.08 -1.55
N ILE A 144 11.25 -4.71 -2.56
CA ILE A 144 11.50 -4.12 -3.88
C ILE A 144 10.87 -5.04 -4.91
N PHE A 145 9.76 -4.62 -5.49
CA PHE A 145 9.01 -5.40 -6.46
C PHE A 145 9.37 -4.97 -7.88
N ASP A 146 9.66 -5.95 -8.71
CA ASP A 146 9.59 -5.82 -10.16
C ASP A 146 8.19 -6.29 -10.57
N THR A 147 7.32 -5.35 -10.95
CA THR A 147 5.91 -5.66 -11.21
C THR A 147 5.72 -6.45 -12.50
N ALA A 148 6.63 -6.33 -13.46
CA ALA A 148 6.57 -7.06 -14.73
C ALA A 148 6.95 -8.54 -14.58
N THR A 149 7.95 -8.86 -13.73
CA THR A 149 8.43 -10.24 -13.52
C THR A 149 7.86 -10.89 -12.26
N HIS A 150 7.25 -10.10 -11.36
CA HIS A 150 6.85 -10.48 -9.99
C HIS A 150 8.02 -10.94 -9.12
N ASP A 151 9.24 -10.54 -9.46
CA ASP A 151 10.39 -10.81 -8.60
C ASP A 151 10.44 -9.81 -7.45
N THR A 152 10.98 -10.26 -6.32
CA THR A 152 11.04 -9.45 -5.10
C THR A 152 12.43 -9.51 -4.50
N GLU A 153 13.06 -8.35 -4.34
CA GLU A 153 14.30 -8.16 -3.59
C GLU A 153 13.98 -7.54 -2.22
N LEU A 154 14.88 -7.65 -1.25
CA LEU A 154 14.70 -7.10 0.09
C LEU A 154 15.96 -6.41 0.60
N ILE A 155 15.79 -5.26 1.27
CA ILE A 155 16.76 -4.68 2.18
C ILE A 155 16.28 -5.04 3.60
N ARG A 156 17.08 -5.84 4.35
CA ARG A 156 16.62 -6.51 5.57
C ARG A 156 17.26 -5.94 6.81
N ASN A 157 16.46 -5.82 7.86
CA ASN A 157 16.96 -5.45 9.17
C ASN A 157 17.96 -6.48 9.71
N GLY A 158 19.06 -5.98 10.27
CA GLY A 158 20.13 -6.80 10.86
C GLY A 158 21.08 -7.46 9.86
N TYR A 159 20.85 -7.31 8.54
CA TYR A 159 21.71 -7.80 7.47
C TYR A 159 22.26 -6.68 6.59
N ASP A 160 21.35 -5.89 6.00
CA ASP A 160 21.71 -4.88 5.02
C ASP A 160 21.75 -3.48 5.69
N ALA A 161 20.94 -3.28 6.73
CA ALA A 161 20.89 -2.08 7.55
C ALA A 161 20.36 -2.38 8.96
N HIS A 162 20.35 -1.35 9.83
CA HIS A 162 19.66 -1.42 11.11
C HIS A 162 18.43 -0.52 11.05
N PHE A 163 17.25 -1.14 11.14
CA PHE A 163 15.96 -0.45 11.14
C PHE A 163 15.30 -0.51 12.52
N GLY A 164 14.73 0.61 12.94
CA GLY A 164 13.91 0.71 14.15
C GLY A 164 12.41 0.64 13.85
N TRP A 165 11.89 1.66 13.15
CA TRP A 165 10.50 1.76 12.71
C TRP A 165 10.45 2.57 11.42
N ILE A 166 10.56 1.86 10.30
CA ILE A 166 10.61 2.49 8.97
C ILE A 166 9.22 2.93 8.53
N ASN A 167 9.13 4.16 8.04
CA ASN A 167 7.87 4.78 7.65
C ASN A 167 7.82 5.08 6.15
N GLY A 168 8.44 6.18 5.73
CA GLY A 168 8.41 6.70 4.38
C GLY A 168 9.58 6.23 3.54
N LEU A 169 9.39 6.28 2.24
CA LEU A 169 10.39 6.02 1.23
C LEU A 169 10.38 7.13 0.19
N ALA A 170 11.55 7.44 -0.36
CA ALA A 170 11.69 8.23 -1.57
C ALA A 170 12.86 7.70 -2.40
N VAL A 171 12.78 7.79 -3.71
CA VAL A 171 13.88 7.41 -4.62
C VAL A 171 14.16 8.60 -5.54
N ASP A 172 15.42 8.97 -5.70
CA ASP A 172 15.80 10.04 -6.62
C ASP A 172 16.04 9.53 -8.05
N ASP A 173 16.31 10.45 -8.95
CA ASP A 173 16.59 10.18 -10.36
C ASP A 173 17.91 9.44 -10.60
N ASP A 174 18.84 9.48 -9.65
CA ASP A 174 20.06 8.68 -9.65
C ASP A 174 19.85 7.25 -9.12
N GLY A 175 18.67 6.95 -8.57
CA GLY A 175 18.29 5.65 -7.98
C GLY A 175 18.80 5.48 -6.55
N ARG A 176 19.12 6.57 -5.82
CA ARG A 176 19.37 6.52 -4.39
C ARG A 176 18.05 6.39 -3.64
N LEU A 177 17.99 5.44 -2.72
CA LEU A 177 16.81 5.22 -1.86
C LEU A 177 17.01 5.92 -0.52
N PHE A 178 16.00 6.67 -0.12
CA PHE A 178 15.88 7.31 1.20
C PHE A 178 14.82 6.59 2.00
N VAL A 179 15.14 6.21 3.25
CA VAL A 179 14.27 5.46 4.16
C VAL A 179 14.15 6.22 5.47
N SER A 180 12.98 6.74 5.81
CA SER A 180 12.74 7.39 7.09
C SER A 180 12.51 6.36 8.20
N ASP A 181 13.14 6.59 9.35
CA ASP A 181 12.98 5.77 10.55
C ASP A 181 12.61 6.67 11.73
N GLY A 182 11.33 6.66 12.08
CA GLY A 182 10.79 7.49 13.17
C GLY A 182 11.35 7.11 14.54
N LYS A 183 11.65 5.84 14.78
CA LYS A 183 12.19 5.38 16.06
C LYS A 183 13.65 5.72 16.25
N LEU A 184 14.43 5.75 15.18
CA LEU A 184 15.86 6.05 15.23
C LEU A 184 16.15 7.52 14.86
N HIS A 185 15.12 8.31 14.57
CA HIS A 185 15.17 9.74 14.31
C HIS A 185 16.13 10.11 13.17
N HIS A 186 16.11 9.33 12.10
CA HIS A 186 16.99 9.55 10.95
C HIS A 186 16.32 9.19 9.61
N VAL A 187 16.93 9.58 8.52
CA VAL A 187 16.69 9.09 7.18
C VAL A 187 17.95 8.37 6.73
N LEU A 188 17.86 7.08 6.45
CA LEU A 188 18.93 6.27 5.88
C LEU A 188 18.96 6.45 4.36
N ILE A 189 20.17 6.44 3.79
CA ILE A 189 20.40 6.62 2.35
C ILE A 189 21.11 5.39 1.81
N PHE A 190 20.56 4.78 0.78
CA PHE A 190 21.14 3.64 0.08
C PHE A 190 21.51 4.04 -1.35
N ASN A 191 22.65 3.56 -1.80
CA ASN A 191 23.07 3.74 -3.19
C ASN A 191 22.21 2.85 -4.15
N PRO A 192 22.34 3.00 -5.49
CA PRO A 192 21.57 2.21 -6.46
C PRO A 192 21.84 0.68 -6.43
N LYS A 193 22.80 0.23 -5.63
CA LYS A 193 23.06 -1.20 -5.36
C LYS A 193 22.47 -1.66 -4.03
N HIS A 194 21.62 -0.85 -3.42
CA HIS A 194 20.98 -1.07 -2.12
C HIS A 194 21.98 -1.24 -0.96
N GLN A 195 23.14 -0.62 -1.05
CA GLN A 195 24.13 -0.58 0.02
C GLN A 195 23.96 0.75 0.79
N LEU A 196 24.03 0.67 2.12
CA LEU A 196 23.95 1.85 2.98
C LEU A 196 25.12 2.79 2.67
N ASP A 197 24.81 4.05 2.34
CA ASP A 197 25.75 5.07 1.88
C ASP A 197 25.81 6.30 2.77
N GLY A 198 24.76 6.54 3.57
CA GLY A 198 24.71 7.69 4.47
C GLY A 198 23.43 7.76 5.30
N GLN A 199 23.34 8.86 6.05
CA GLN A 199 22.13 9.17 6.83
C GLN A 199 21.98 10.67 7.07
N ILE A 200 20.73 11.12 7.24
CA ILE A 200 20.35 12.44 7.73
C ILE A 200 19.83 12.28 9.15
N THR A 201 20.36 13.08 10.09
CA THR A 201 19.88 13.13 11.49
C THR A 201 19.54 14.55 11.92
N GLU A 202 20.03 15.54 11.17
CA GLU A 202 19.88 16.96 11.53
C GLU A 202 18.41 17.37 11.57
N GLY A 203 17.95 17.79 12.72
CA GLY A 203 16.63 18.38 12.92
C GLY A 203 15.46 17.40 12.95
N LEU A 204 15.68 16.08 12.78
CA LEU A 204 14.65 15.06 12.75
C LEU A 204 14.28 14.56 14.16
N ASN A 205 12.97 14.29 14.35
CA ASN A 205 12.45 13.69 15.57
C ASN A 205 11.58 12.46 15.29
N ASP A 206 10.55 12.59 14.42
CA ASP A 206 9.73 11.43 13.98
C ASP A 206 9.49 11.55 12.47
N PRO A 207 10.51 11.28 11.65
CA PRO A 207 10.38 11.36 10.20
C PRO A 207 9.45 10.26 9.69
N VAL A 208 8.50 10.64 8.84
CA VAL A 208 7.50 9.75 8.25
C VAL A 208 7.51 9.83 6.72
N GLY A 209 6.51 10.40 6.08
CA GLY A 209 6.44 10.52 4.62
C GLY A 209 7.51 11.41 4.03
N MET A 210 7.93 11.09 2.82
CA MET A 210 8.97 11.83 2.08
C MET A 210 8.62 11.96 0.62
N ALA A 211 9.11 13.04 0.00
CA ALA A 211 9.08 13.23 -1.46
C ALA A 211 10.36 13.94 -1.92
N ILE A 212 10.72 13.73 -3.17
CA ILE A 212 11.87 14.39 -3.80
C ILE A 212 11.38 15.22 -4.98
N ASP A 213 11.72 16.51 -4.95
CA ASP A 213 11.68 17.35 -6.12
C ASP A 213 12.99 17.17 -6.88
N THR A 214 12.93 16.42 -7.97
CA THR A 214 14.10 16.11 -8.79
C THR A 214 14.60 17.32 -9.58
N THR A 215 13.73 18.30 -9.83
CA THR A 215 14.07 19.54 -10.57
C THR A 215 14.88 20.47 -9.71
N ASN A 216 14.41 20.75 -8.48
CA ASN A 216 15.07 21.66 -7.54
C ASN A 216 16.07 20.96 -6.62
N ARG A 217 16.16 19.64 -6.69
CA ARG A 217 17.01 18.77 -5.85
C ARG A 217 16.69 18.94 -4.35
N PHE A 218 15.40 18.97 -4.01
CA PHE A 218 14.94 19.05 -2.62
C PHE A 218 14.36 17.73 -2.15
N LEU A 219 14.75 17.30 -0.95
CA LEU A 219 14.12 16.22 -0.20
C LEU A 219 13.22 16.82 0.87
N TYR A 220 11.94 16.58 0.76
CA TYR A 220 10.94 16.92 1.75
C TYR A 220 10.73 15.75 2.71
N VAL A 221 10.86 15.99 4.01
CA VAL A 221 10.68 14.98 5.07
C VAL A 221 9.64 15.50 6.05
N VAL A 222 8.52 14.82 6.13
CA VAL A 222 7.49 15.11 7.13
C VAL A 222 7.99 14.64 8.50
N ASP A 223 7.97 15.52 9.49
CA ASP A 223 8.24 15.18 10.88
C ASP A 223 6.96 15.35 11.70
N THR A 224 6.31 14.24 11.96
CA THR A 224 5.01 14.22 12.65
C THR A 224 5.10 14.77 14.07
N GLN A 225 6.17 14.46 14.80
CA GLN A 225 6.33 14.91 16.19
C GLN A 225 6.59 16.41 16.32
N GLN A 226 7.12 17.04 15.27
CA GLN A 226 7.42 18.48 15.26
C GLN A 226 6.30 19.29 14.59
N ASP A 227 5.30 18.65 13.98
CA ASP A 227 4.27 19.31 13.15
C ASP A 227 4.89 20.17 12.04
N GLN A 228 5.91 19.65 11.34
CA GLN A 228 6.66 20.35 10.30
C GLN A 228 6.99 19.44 9.12
N VAL A 229 7.30 20.08 7.99
CA VAL A 229 8.00 19.44 6.88
C VAL A 229 9.39 20.05 6.79
N LEU A 230 10.43 19.23 6.87
CA LEU A 230 11.82 19.63 6.75
C LEU A 230 12.27 19.47 5.30
N VAL A 231 12.95 20.47 4.77
CA VAL A 231 13.44 20.47 3.39
C VAL A 231 14.95 20.44 3.40
N TYR A 232 15.50 19.39 2.80
CA TYR A 232 16.94 19.19 2.68
C TYR A 232 17.36 19.31 1.22
N ASP A 233 18.60 19.74 1.00
CA ASP A 233 19.27 19.59 -0.28
C ASP A 233 19.67 18.12 -0.47
N VAL A 234 19.24 17.51 -1.57
CA VAL A 234 19.43 16.08 -1.83
C VAL A 234 20.90 15.68 -1.95
N ASP A 235 21.75 16.60 -2.43
CA ASP A 235 23.16 16.30 -2.72
C ASP A 235 24.06 16.53 -1.51
N SER A 236 23.88 17.66 -0.83
CA SER A 236 24.67 17.99 0.36
C SER A 236 24.09 17.45 1.66
N LEU A 237 22.84 16.98 1.64
CA LEU A 237 22.08 16.45 2.78
C LEU A 237 21.87 17.46 3.91
N LYS A 238 22.00 18.77 3.62
CA LYS A 238 21.86 19.84 4.59
C LYS A 238 20.42 20.33 4.68
N LEU A 239 19.98 20.60 5.90
CA LEU A 239 18.70 21.26 6.15
C LEU A 239 18.70 22.68 5.58
N LEU A 240 17.77 22.97 4.67
CA LEU A 240 17.60 24.27 4.02
C LEU A 240 16.54 25.12 4.73
N ARG A 241 15.36 24.55 4.98
CA ARG A 241 14.22 25.25 5.56
C ARG A 241 13.20 24.28 6.18
N ARG A 242 12.17 24.85 6.80
CA ARG A 242 11.04 24.13 7.40
C ARG A 242 9.74 24.76 6.93
N LEU A 243 8.72 23.95 6.65
CA LEU A 243 7.33 24.36 6.44
C LEU A 243 6.57 24.11 7.74
N GLY A 244 5.65 25.01 8.09
CA GLY A 244 4.95 25.01 9.37
C GLY A 244 5.73 25.67 10.50
N THR A 245 5.00 26.31 11.42
CA THR A 245 5.65 27.00 12.58
C THR A 245 6.16 26.02 13.61
N GLY A 246 5.67 24.78 13.56
CA GLY A 246 6.04 23.71 14.49
C GLY A 246 5.26 23.74 15.80
N GLY A 247 4.98 22.57 16.31
CA GLY A 247 4.24 22.35 17.55
C GLY A 247 4.73 21.12 18.29
N LYS A 248 4.18 20.87 19.47
CA LYS A 248 4.47 19.66 20.25
C LYS A 248 3.21 18.88 20.63
N ASN A 249 2.06 19.47 20.34
CA ASN A 249 0.77 18.95 20.84
C ASN A 249 -0.24 18.69 19.73
N HIS A 250 0.13 18.88 18.47
CA HIS A 250 -0.74 18.66 17.30
C HIS A 250 -2.05 19.47 17.33
N PHE A 251 -2.00 20.73 17.78
CA PHE A 251 -3.18 21.59 17.90
C PHE A 251 -3.20 22.78 16.95
N LEU A 252 -2.20 22.89 16.05
CA LEU A 252 -2.13 23.99 15.12
C LEU A 252 -3.13 23.80 13.98
N THR A 253 -3.97 24.79 13.72
CA THR A 253 -5.05 24.73 12.73
C THR A 253 -5.02 25.88 11.72
N SER A 254 -4.10 26.84 11.88
CA SER A 254 -3.97 27.96 10.96
C SER A 254 -3.50 27.47 9.59
N PRO A 255 -3.85 28.16 8.50
CA PRO A 255 -3.27 27.88 7.20
C PRO A 255 -1.73 28.01 7.22
N GLY A 256 -1.03 27.02 6.69
CA GLY A 256 0.41 26.92 6.72
C GLY A 256 1.01 26.27 7.97
N ASP A 257 0.17 25.85 8.93
CA ASP A 257 0.55 25.08 10.11
C ASP A 257 -0.05 23.66 10.07
N PHE A 258 0.58 22.72 10.72
CA PHE A 258 0.15 21.32 10.69
C PHE A 258 -0.23 20.77 12.06
N ALA A 259 -1.05 19.71 12.05
CA ALA A 259 -1.33 18.85 13.18
C ALA A 259 -1.12 17.38 12.79
N ALA A 260 -0.04 16.78 13.25
CA ALA A 260 0.40 15.43 12.92
C ALA A 260 0.39 15.13 11.40
N PRO A 261 1.13 15.89 10.59
CA PRO A 261 1.26 15.63 9.16
C PRO A 261 1.85 14.24 8.93
N GLN A 262 1.45 13.54 7.85
CA GLN A 262 1.86 12.16 7.62
C GLN A 262 2.60 11.94 6.31
N SER A 263 2.23 12.64 5.25
CA SER A 263 2.85 12.43 3.94
C SER A 263 2.97 13.74 3.17
N VAL A 264 3.84 13.73 2.18
CA VAL A 264 4.10 14.86 1.29
C VAL A 264 4.25 14.35 -0.14
N ALA A 265 3.78 15.11 -1.11
CA ALA A 265 4.03 14.91 -2.53
C ALA A 265 4.47 16.22 -3.18
N VAL A 266 5.14 16.14 -4.32
CA VAL A 266 5.58 17.29 -5.10
C VAL A 266 5.16 17.07 -6.54
N ASP A 267 4.59 18.11 -7.18
CA ASP A 267 4.26 18.07 -8.60
C ASP A 267 5.43 18.55 -9.47
N ASN A 268 5.23 18.50 -10.79
CA ASN A 268 6.24 18.90 -11.77
C ASN A 268 6.52 20.41 -11.77
N ASP A 269 5.64 21.22 -11.20
CA ASP A 269 5.79 22.67 -11.07
C ASP A 269 6.51 23.06 -9.76
N GLY A 270 6.81 22.07 -8.90
CA GLY A 270 7.45 22.22 -7.60
C GLY A 270 6.47 22.56 -6.46
N ASN A 271 5.16 22.50 -6.69
CA ASN A 271 4.20 22.66 -5.61
C ASN A 271 4.22 21.45 -4.67
N VAL A 272 4.11 21.73 -3.38
CA VAL A 272 4.23 20.76 -2.29
C VAL A 272 2.88 20.54 -1.64
N TYR A 273 2.43 19.30 -1.62
CA TYR A 273 1.15 18.88 -1.08
C TYR A 273 1.36 18.08 0.19
N VAL A 274 0.78 18.50 1.31
CA VAL A 274 0.99 17.87 2.63
C VAL A 274 -0.32 17.36 3.19
N THR A 275 -0.36 16.10 3.60
CA THR A 275 -1.49 15.55 4.36
C THR A 275 -1.41 16.02 5.81
N ASP A 276 -2.26 16.95 6.17
CA ASP A 276 -2.43 17.47 7.53
C ASP A 276 -3.50 16.64 8.25
N THR A 277 -3.09 15.49 8.75
CA THR A 277 -3.95 14.37 9.08
C THR A 277 -4.96 14.67 10.19
N LEU A 278 -4.57 15.29 11.30
CA LEU A 278 -5.51 15.60 12.38
C LEU A 278 -6.41 16.79 12.07
N ASN A 279 -6.02 17.64 11.13
CA ASN A 279 -6.89 18.71 10.60
C ASN A 279 -7.78 18.23 9.44
N ASN A 280 -7.62 16.98 8.99
CA ASN A 280 -8.41 16.37 7.91
C ASN A 280 -8.40 17.18 6.61
N ARG A 281 -7.24 17.71 6.23
CA ARG A 281 -7.06 18.57 5.06
C ARG A 281 -5.76 18.25 4.32
N ILE A 282 -5.67 18.75 3.10
CA ILE A 282 -4.43 18.84 2.33
C ILE A 282 -4.04 20.32 2.26
N GLU A 283 -2.81 20.63 2.57
CA GLU A 283 -2.22 21.95 2.40
C GLU A 283 -1.26 21.98 1.22
N ILE A 284 -1.27 23.09 0.48
CA ILE A 284 -0.49 23.29 -0.74
C ILE A 284 0.45 24.48 -0.54
N PHE A 285 1.73 24.27 -0.85
CA PHE A 285 2.78 25.27 -0.79
C PHE A 285 3.46 25.40 -2.15
N ASP A 286 4.06 26.55 -2.44
CA ASP A 286 4.96 26.69 -3.57
C ASP A 286 6.35 26.09 -3.28
N ALA A 287 7.22 26.07 -4.30
CA ALA A 287 8.59 25.56 -4.18
C ALA A 287 9.44 26.33 -3.16
N ASP A 288 9.11 27.59 -2.88
CA ASP A 288 9.79 28.43 -1.88
C ASP A 288 9.27 28.16 -0.46
N GLY A 289 8.18 27.43 -0.32
CA GLY A 289 7.55 27.08 0.96
C GLY A 289 6.50 28.08 1.44
N ASN A 290 5.99 28.93 0.55
CA ASN A 290 4.88 29.81 0.88
C ASN A 290 3.57 29.05 0.75
N PHE A 291 2.67 29.22 1.72
CA PHE A 291 1.33 28.66 1.66
C PHE A 291 0.54 29.24 0.47
N ILE A 292 -0.05 28.35 -0.33
CA ILE A 292 -0.91 28.71 -1.49
C ILE A 292 -2.38 28.57 -1.11
N SER A 293 -2.79 27.35 -0.77
CA SER A 293 -4.19 27.00 -0.52
C SER A 293 -4.32 25.70 0.28
N GLN A 294 -5.56 25.36 0.63
CA GLN A 294 -5.88 24.10 1.29
C GLN A 294 -7.26 23.60 0.83
N PHE A 295 -7.48 22.30 0.92
CA PHE A 295 -8.79 21.70 0.69
C PHE A 295 -9.05 20.50 1.61
N GLY A 296 -10.30 20.06 1.67
CA GLY A 296 -10.71 18.98 2.56
C GLY A 296 -11.20 19.50 3.92
N LYS A 297 -11.94 18.69 4.60
CA LYS A 297 -12.45 18.87 5.97
C LYS A 297 -12.91 17.55 6.55
N HIS A 298 -13.05 17.48 7.85
CA HIS A 298 -13.53 16.28 8.53
C HIS A 298 -14.89 15.81 8.04
N GLY A 299 -15.04 14.53 7.75
CA GLY A 299 -16.29 13.88 7.38
C GLY A 299 -16.10 12.60 6.57
N ASP A 300 -17.20 11.90 6.32
CA ASP A 300 -17.31 10.65 5.57
C ASP A 300 -17.81 10.83 4.12
N GLY A 301 -18.24 12.05 3.77
CA GLY A 301 -18.72 12.38 2.45
C GLY A 301 -17.63 12.47 1.37
N PRO A 302 -18.01 12.44 0.08
CA PRO A 302 -17.08 12.66 -1.01
C PRO A 302 -16.35 14.01 -0.90
N GLY A 303 -15.01 14.01 -1.02
CA GLY A 303 -14.19 15.21 -0.87
C GLY A 303 -13.90 15.61 0.58
N TYR A 304 -14.43 14.87 1.57
CA TYR A 304 -14.09 15.00 2.98
C TYR A 304 -13.09 13.92 3.37
N PHE A 305 -12.40 14.11 4.49
CA PHE A 305 -11.44 13.16 5.00
C PHE A 305 -11.77 12.76 6.45
N ALA A 306 -11.59 11.47 6.73
CA ALA A 306 -11.63 10.98 8.10
C ALA A 306 -10.20 10.82 8.66
N ARG A 307 -9.26 10.36 7.85
CA ARG A 307 -7.84 10.20 8.22
C ARG A 307 -6.94 10.14 6.99
N PRO A 308 -6.69 11.26 6.32
CA PRO A 308 -5.81 11.27 5.15
C PRO A 308 -4.38 10.88 5.56
N LYS A 309 -3.77 9.96 4.80
CA LYS A 309 -2.45 9.41 5.05
C LYS A 309 -1.52 9.65 3.87
N GLY A 310 -1.48 8.75 2.90
CA GLY A 310 -0.64 8.86 1.73
C GLY A 310 -1.17 9.86 0.72
N ILE A 311 -0.28 10.52 0.00
CA ILE A 311 -0.60 11.45 -1.07
C ILE A 311 0.38 11.27 -2.23
N ALA A 312 -0.11 11.36 -3.45
CA ALA A 312 0.70 11.40 -4.66
C ALA A 312 0.07 12.35 -5.68
N VAL A 313 0.86 12.84 -6.62
CA VAL A 313 0.38 13.66 -7.74
C VAL A 313 0.78 12.97 -9.04
N ASP A 314 -0.17 12.83 -9.99
CA ASP A 314 0.09 12.24 -11.29
C ASP A 314 0.63 13.27 -12.31
N CYS A 315 0.96 12.81 -13.51
CA CYS A 315 1.53 13.66 -14.54
C CYS A 315 0.56 14.74 -15.10
N ASP A 316 -0.75 14.55 -14.91
CA ASP A 316 -1.79 15.51 -15.30
C ASP A 316 -2.08 16.51 -14.15
N GLY A 317 -1.46 16.31 -12.99
CA GLY A 317 -1.59 17.15 -11.80
C GLY A 317 -2.80 16.81 -10.92
N HIS A 318 -3.39 15.62 -11.08
CA HIS A 318 -4.40 15.15 -10.14
C HIS A 318 -3.77 14.73 -8.82
N ILE A 319 -4.44 15.08 -7.73
CA ILE A 319 -3.98 14.80 -6.37
C ILE A 319 -4.72 13.56 -5.86
N TRP A 320 -3.96 12.51 -5.56
CA TRP A 320 -4.45 11.22 -5.09
C TRP A 320 -4.20 11.09 -3.60
N VAL A 321 -5.26 10.93 -2.81
CA VAL A 321 -5.18 10.89 -1.34
C VAL A 321 -5.76 9.59 -0.80
N ALA A 322 -4.94 8.83 -0.08
CA ALA A 322 -5.35 7.64 0.64
C ALA A 322 -6.00 8.03 1.98
N ASP A 323 -7.27 7.71 2.16
CA ASP A 323 -7.99 7.90 3.43
C ASP A 323 -8.09 6.57 4.17
N GLU A 324 -7.31 6.43 5.24
CA GLU A 324 -7.18 5.18 6.00
C GLU A 324 -8.48 4.73 6.64
N MET A 325 -9.29 5.65 7.17
CA MET A 325 -10.53 5.31 7.87
C MET A 325 -11.74 5.15 6.95
N GLU A 326 -11.68 5.74 5.77
CA GLU A 326 -12.73 5.61 4.77
C GLU A 326 -12.48 4.46 3.79
N ASP A 327 -11.31 3.79 3.89
CA ASP A 327 -10.91 2.69 3.02
C ASP A 327 -11.12 3.01 1.53
N ARG A 328 -10.68 4.20 1.12
CA ARG A 328 -10.81 4.69 -0.26
C ARG A 328 -9.64 5.59 -0.65
N LEU A 329 -9.37 5.60 -1.95
CA LEU A 329 -8.42 6.51 -2.57
C LEU A 329 -9.23 7.59 -3.29
N GLN A 330 -9.11 8.85 -2.88
CA GLN A 330 -9.82 9.99 -3.48
C GLN A 330 -8.91 10.72 -4.46
N VAL A 331 -9.47 11.17 -5.57
CA VAL A 331 -8.77 11.87 -6.66
C VAL A 331 -9.35 13.26 -6.84
N PHE A 332 -8.49 14.26 -6.78
CA PHE A 332 -8.86 15.68 -6.87
C PHE A 332 -8.14 16.35 -8.03
N ASP A 333 -8.71 17.42 -8.57
CA ASP A 333 -7.99 18.32 -9.44
C ASP A 333 -7.04 19.24 -8.64
N ARG A 334 -6.31 20.10 -9.34
CA ARG A 334 -5.34 21.06 -8.74
C ARG A 334 -6.02 22.10 -7.84
N ASP A 335 -7.29 22.35 -8.03
CA ASP A 335 -8.09 23.29 -7.22
C ASP A 335 -8.72 22.62 -5.98
N GLY A 336 -8.46 21.32 -5.78
CA GLY A 336 -8.98 20.51 -4.68
C GLY A 336 -10.45 20.09 -4.86
N GLN A 337 -10.98 20.11 -6.10
CA GLN A 337 -12.30 19.59 -6.39
C GLN A 337 -12.24 18.07 -6.61
N LEU A 338 -13.12 17.33 -5.96
CA LEU A 338 -13.17 15.87 -6.11
C LEU A 338 -13.58 15.49 -7.53
N LEU A 339 -12.73 14.71 -8.19
CA LEU A 339 -13.01 14.13 -9.51
C LEU A 339 -13.68 12.76 -9.39
N THR A 340 -13.10 11.88 -8.60
CA THR A 340 -13.59 10.51 -8.38
C THR A 340 -12.96 9.92 -7.12
N TYR A 341 -13.36 8.68 -6.80
CA TYR A 341 -12.69 7.86 -5.80
C TYR A 341 -12.60 6.40 -6.26
N VAL A 342 -11.59 5.70 -5.78
CA VAL A 342 -11.36 4.27 -6.01
C VAL A 342 -11.59 3.53 -4.69
N GLY A 343 -12.29 2.43 -4.76
CA GLY A 343 -12.58 1.55 -3.63
C GLY A 343 -13.96 0.93 -3.73
N LEU A 344 -14.05 -0.34 -3.36
CA LEU A 344 -15.29 -1.10 -3.21
C LEU A 344 -15.68 -1.24 -1.73
N GLY A 345 -15.19 -0.33 -0.88
CA GLY A 345 -15.38 -0.32 0.57
C GLY A 345 -14.43 -1.26 1.31
N HIS A 346 -14.68 -1.46 2.61
CA HIS A 346 -13.86 -2.24 3.52
C HIS A 346 -13.79 -3.72 3.15
N GLY A 347 -12.60 -4.28 3.00
CA GLY A 347 -12.43 -5.71 2.75
C GLY A 347 -11.06 -6.11 2.20
N ASN A 348 -10.95 -7.40 1.84
CA ASN A 348 -9.70 -8.03 1.40
C ASN A 348 -9.70 -8.44 -0.09
N LEU A 349 -10.81 -8.22 -0.81
CA LEU A 349 -10.88 -8.56 -2.23
C LEU A 349 -10.17 -7.48 -3.08
N PRO A 350 -9.81 -7.77 -4.33
CA PRO A 350 -9.32 -6.77 -5.26
C PRO A 350 -10.24 -5.57 -5.35
N GLY A 351 -9.66 -4.36 -5.32
CA GLY A 351 -10.41 -3.10 -5.32
C GLY A 351 -11.10 -2.75 -4.01
N GLN A 352 -11.09 -3.60 -2.99
CA GLN A 352 -11.44 -3.24 -1.61
C GLN A 352 -10.18 -2.80 -0.88
N PHE A 353 -10.32 -1.98 0.15
CA PHE A 353 -9.22 -1.54 1.00
C PHE A 353 -9.45 -1.86 2.47
N LYS A 354 -8.35 -1.96 3.21
CA LYS A 354 -8.38 -2.11 4.66
C LYS A 354 -7.10 -1.53 5.27
N ALA A 355 -7.26 -0.43 6.00
CA ALA A 355 -6.15 0.37 6.49
C ALA A 355 -5.23 0.80 5.33
N LEU A 356 -5.79 1.48 4.35
CA LEU A 356 -5.09 2.09 3.22
C LEU A 356 -4.18 3.21 3.71
N VAL A 357 -2.86 3.11 3.46
CA VAL A 357 -1.90 4.05 4.02
C VAL A 357 -1.03 4.76 2.99
N GLY A 358 -0.45 4.06 2.04
CA GLY A 358 0.45 4.65 1.05
C GLY A 358 -0.15 4.68 -0.35
N VAL A 359 0.28 5.64 -1.14
CA VAL A 359 0.02 5.75 -2.57
C VAL A 359 1.26 6.28 -3.28
N ALA A 360 1.60 5.70 -4.42
CA ALA A 360 2.63 6.20 -5.34
C ALA A 360 2.17 6.00 -6.77
N ILE A 361 2.65 6.84 -7.68
CA ILE A 361 2.25 6.84 -9.09
C ILE A 361 3.51 6.91 -9.93
N ASP A 362 3.61 6.05 -10.96
CA ASP A 362 4.71 6.09 -11.90
C ASP A 362 4.42 7.03 -13.09
N LYS A 363 5.42 7.19 -13.96
CA LYS A 363 5.33 8.04 -15.14
C LYS A 363 4.37 7.48 -16.21
N GLN A 364 3.97 6.21 -16.12
CA GLN A 364 3.03 5.53 -16.98
C GLN A 364 1.60 5.52 -16.42
N ASN A 365 1.38 6.25 -15.32
CA ASN A 365 0.11 6.32 -14.60
C ASN A 365 -0.35 4.98 -13.99
N HIS A 366 0.58 4.11 -13.58
CA HIS A 366 0.25 3.05 -12.66
C HIS A 366 0.20 3.61 -11.25
N ILE A 367 -0.86 3.30 -10.55
CA ILE A 367 -1.10 3.74 -9.18
C ILE A 367 -0.92 2.53 -8.27
N PHE A 368 -0.01 2.65 -7.32
CA PHE A 368 0.28 1.62 -6.34
C PHE A 368 -0.18 2.06 -4.97
N THR A 369 -0.89 1.16 -4.26
CA THR A 369 -1.41 1.44 -2.91
C THR A 369 -0.92 0.40 -1.93
N THR A 370 -0.54 0.82 -0.72
CA THR A 370 -0.19 -0.10 0.37
C THR A 370 -1.31 -0.17 1.41
N GLU A 371 -1.58 -1.39 1.88
CA GLU A 371 -2.59 -1.69 2.88
C GLU A 371 -2.00 -2.51 4.01
N GLN A 372 -2.17 -2.07 5.25
CA GLN A 372 -1.63 -2.77 6.41
C GLN A 372 -2.31 -4.11 6.67
N TYR A 373 -3.54 -4.29 6.20
CA TYR A 373 -4.31 -5.53 6.32
C TYR A 373 -4.96 -5.86 4.97
N PRO A 374 -4.71 -7.04 4.41
CA PRO A 374 -3.98 -8.21 4.93
C PRO A 374 -2.45 -8.12 4.81
N GLY A 375 -1.88 -6.98 4.48
CA GLY A 375 -0.48 -6.78 4.12
C GLY A 375 -0.28 -7.02 2.63
N ARG A 376 -0.57 -6.00 1.82
CA ARG A 376 -0.47 -6.08 0.35
C ARG A 376 -0.20 -4.73 -0.30
N LEU A 377 0.22 -4.82 -1.54
CA LEU A 377 0.30 -3.75 -2.53
C LEU A 377 -0.75 -4.04 -3.60
N GLN A 378 -1.59 -3.08 -3.97
CA GLN A 378 -2.46 -3.19 -5.15
C GLN A 378 -2.00 -2.23 -6.23
N GLU A 379 -2.13 -2.67 -7.48
CA GLU A 379 -1.80 -1.90 -8.68
C GLU A 379 -3.07 -1.56 -9.44
N PHE A 380 -3.17 -0.29 -9.84
CA PHE A 380 -4.22 0.25 -10.70
C PHE A 380 -3.58 1.01 -11.86
N ARG A 381 -4.32 1.21 -12.92
CA ARG A 381 -3.91 2.00 -14.09
C ARG A 381 -4.89 3.13 -14.33
N TYR A 382 -4.40 4.36 -14.34
CA TYR A 382 -5.19 5.50 -14.77
C TYR A 382 -5.06 5.69 -16.29
N VAL A 383 -6.19 5.84 -16.95
CA VAL A 383 -6.30 6.08 -18.40
C VAL A 383 -6.56 7.56 -18.63
N THR A 384 -5.63 8.23 -19.27
CA THR A 384 -5.71 9.66 -19.58
C THR A 384 -6.88 9.98 -20.52
N ASP A 385 -7.28 11.25 -20.63
CA ASP A 385 -8.31 11.67 -21.56
C ASP A 385 -7.96 11.37 -23.01
N ALA A 386 -6.68 11.52 -23.36
CA ALA A 386 -6.18 11.23 -24.69
C ALA A 386 -6.26 9.73 -25.02
N GLU A 387 -5.85 8.86 -24.10
CA GLU A 387 -5.94 7.39 -24.24
C GLU A 387 -7.39 6.94 -24.35
N ALA A 388 -8.27 7.43 -23.49
CA ALA A 388 -9.69 7.08 -23.53
C ALA A 388 -10.40 7.55 -24.80
N ALA A 389 -10.03 8.72 -25.35
CA ALA A 389 -10.54 9.18 -26.64
C ALA A 389 -10.05 8.29 -27.79
N ALA A 390 -8.78 7.86 -27.74
CA ALA A 390 -8.20 6.94 -28.72
C ALA A 390 -8.87 5.57 -28.69
N ASP A 391 -9.09 5.02 -27.50
CA ASP A 391 -9.77 3.72 -27.31
C ASP A 391 -11.22 3.77 -27.79
N LYS A 392 -11.93 4.85 -27.52
CA LYS A 392 -13.30 5.06 -28.01
C LYS A 392 -13.33 5.11 -29.55
N GLN A 393 -12.42 5.86 -30.15
CA GLN A 393 -12.32 5.95 -31.62
C GLN A 393 -12.02 4.57 -32.21
N LYS A 394 -11.06 3.85 -31.67
CA LYS A 394 -10.72 2.49 -32.09
C LYS A 394 -11.91 1.55 -32.01
N HIS A 395 -12.65 1.57 -30.89
CA HIS A 395 -13.84 0.76 -30.72
C HIS A 395 -14.95 1.08 -31.73
N GLU A 396 -15.18 2.36 -32.02
CA GLU A 396 -16.12 2.78 -33.09
C GLU A 396 -15.69 2.28 -34.46
N ASP A 397 -14.40 2.33 -34.79
CA ASP A 397 -13.87 1.88 -36.05
C ASP A 397 -13.94 0.34 -36.17
N ASP A 398 -13.68 -0.40 -35.10
CA ASP A 398 -13.86 -1.86 -35.03
C ASP A 398 -15.34 -2.27 -35.26
N LEU A 399 -16.28 -1.53 -34.65
CA LEU A 399 -17.72 -1.76 -34.84
C LEU A 399 -18.13 -1.49 -36.27
N LYS A 400 -17.63 -0.42 -36.92
CA LYS A 400 -17.86 -0.11 -38.34
C LYS A 400 -17.30 -1.20 -39.23
N ALA A 401 -16.07 -1.66 -38.94
CA ALA A 401 -15.43 -2.74 -39.73
C ALA A 401 -16.22 -4.06 -39.60
N ALA A 402 -16.66 -4.43 -38.39
CA ALA A 402 -17.47 -5.61 -38.15
C ALA A 402 -18.85 -5.53 -38.87
N ALA A 403 -19.49 -4.37 -38.86
CA ALA A 403 -20.73 -4.13 -39.56
C ALA A 403 -20.56 -4.28 -41.10
N ALA A 404 -19.48 -3.68 -41.68
CA ALA A 404 -19.15 -3.80 -43.09
C ALA A 404 -18.86 -5.26 -43.49
N GLN A 405 -18.19 -6.03 -42.63
CA GLN A 405 -17.91 -7.43 -42.86
C GLN A 405 -19.20 -8.29 -42.83
N ARG A 406 -20.11 -8.00 -41.92
CA ARG A 406 -21.45 -8.65 -41.88
C ARG A 406 -22.27 -8.35 -43.11
N GLN A 407 -22.24 -7.11 -43.64
CA GLN A 407 -22.94 -6.75 -44.89
C GLN A 407 -22.36 -7.48 -46.13
N LYS A 408 -21.02 -7.56 -46.21
CA LYS A 408 -20.37 -8.31 -47.32
C LYS A 408 -20.71 -9.81 -47.28
N SER A 409 -20.73 -10.42 -46.11
CA SER A 409 -21.11 -11.85 -45.96
C SER A 409 -22.59 -12.09 -46.25
N ALA A 410 -23.49 -11.16 -45.90
CA ALA A 410 -24.90 -11.24 -46.23
C ALA A 410 -25.17 -11.10 -47.76
N GLN A 411 -24.44 -10.20 -48.43
CA GLN A 411 -24.49 -10.06 -49.88
C GLN A 411 -23.95 -11.29 -50.63
N ALA A 412 -22.90 -11.92 -50.10
CA ALA A 412 -22.33 -13.14 -50.69
C ALA A 412 -23.25 -14.39 -50.53
N GLN A 413 -24.20 -14.33 -49.62
CA GLN A 413 -25.17 -15.42 -49.37
C GLN A 413 -26.53 -15.25 -50.10
N GLN A 414 -26.75 -14.16 -50.83
CA GLN A 414 -27.94 -14.02 -51.68
C GLN A 414 -27.82 -14.97 -52.88
N PRO A 415 -28.74 -15.93 -53.04
CA PRO A 415 -28.73 -16.80 -54.23
C PRO A 415 -28.96 -15.96 -55.46
N ALA A 416 -28.15 -16.21 -56.50
CA ALA A 416 -28.36 -15.61 -57.82
C ALA A 416 -29.79 -15.95 -58.30
N VAL A 417 -30.63 -14.92 -58.42
CA VAL A 417 -31.95 -15.05 -59.00
C VAL A 417 -31.72 -15.47 -60.45
N GLN A 418 -31.87 -16.77 -60.74
CA GLN A 418 -31.86 -17.24 -62.11
C GLN A 418 -33.00 -16.57 -62.87
N ALA A 419 -32.68 -15.82 -63.86
CA ALA A 419 -33.66 -15.29 -64.82
C ALA A 419 -34.39 -16.46 -65.46
N ALA A 420 -35.72 -16.50 -65.30
CA ALA A 420 -36.56 -17.50 -65.94
C ALA A 420 -36.39 -17.39 -67.46
N PRO A 421 -36.27 -18.50 -68.21
CA PRO A 421 -36.20 -18.44 -69.68
C PRO A 421 -37.52 -17.93 -70.29
N GLU A 422 -37.43 -16.96 -71.21
CA GLU A 422 -38.55 -16.48 -71.99
C GLU A 422 -39.16 -17.61 -72.74
N ALA A 423 -40.49 -17.77 -72.63
CA ALA A 423 -41.26 -18.71 -73.42
C ALA A 423 -41.29 -18.36 -74.89
N PRO A 424 -41.14 -19.31 -75.85
CA PRO A 424 -41.17 -19.00 -77.27
C PRO A 424 -42.55 -18.56 -77.70
N ALA A 425 -42.62 -17.46 -78.49
CA ALA A 425 -43.82 -16.96 -79.15
C ALA A 425 -44.35 -18.01 -80.19
N GLN A 426 -45.61 -18.45 -79.93
CA GLN A 426 -46.34 -19.21 -81.01
C GLN A 426 -46.85 -18.30 -82.05
N LYS A 427 -46.58 -18.67 -83.35
CA LYS A 427 -47.21 -18.14 -84.53
C LYS A 427 -48.63 -18.66 -84.68
#